data_3cd82bac74ada853250a2ff2a1e86abd
#
_entry.id   3cd82bac74ada853250a2ff2a1e86abd
#
_cell.length_a   1.000
_cell.length_b   1.000
_cell.length_c   1.000
_cell.angle_alpha   90.00
_cell.angle_beta   90.00
_cell.angle_gamma   90.00
#
_symmetry.space_group_name_H-M   'P 1'
#
loop_
_entity.id
_entity.type
_entity.pdbx_description
1 polymer ?
#
loop_
_entity_poly.entity_id
_entity_poly.type
_entity_poly.pdbx_seq_one_letter_code
_entity_poly.pdbx_strand_id
1 'polypeptide(L)'
;MEETGKAGKKSNIEINADKGAKQKSHPGREEWPHLIRIGVMVFVTFAVSILFFFALYRFEGFAGIWSKLLAAAMPIIMGLVLAYLMNPVMLWLERCFKKLLSKKMKSESKLRKVSRALAITGSVIILVAIISLLIAAIVPSVIASISGLMKTLPNDVAAFINMIKNGNFGDSKIAELASTGLQNATDYIENYATEKLIPEAQKYVAQITTGVISVVRGLFNFIIGIIVMVYVMSIQETLAGQSKKIIYAVCKPKTGNIIIETLRKTNEIFGGFISGKIIDSLIIGVIAYFGCLILRIPSSVLVAVIIGVTNVIPVFGPFIGAIPSLLIVVIQSPWHALYLLIFIVVLQQVDGNIIGPKILGSSTGLSTFWVMFAILIGGGMFGFLGMLLGVPTFAVIYYIVKRVVNYALRKKKLPEDTMDYTKTTGVDTKNNKLKYE
;
A
#
# COMPACT_ATOMS: atom_id res chain seq x y z
N MET A 1 72.90 54.86 -14.83
CA MET A 1 74.07 53.98 -14.94
C MET A 1 73.61 52.81 -15.77
N GLU A 2 73.75 52.94 -17.07
CA GLU A 2 74.92 52.42 -17.82
C GLU A 2 74.87 50.89 -17.82
N GLU A 3 74.97 50.16 -18.88
CA GLU A 3 75.25 50.37 -20.33
C GLU A 3 75.14 49.02 -20.99
N THR A 4 74.52 48.98 -22.13
CA THR A 4 75.14 48.59 -23.42
C THR A 4 75.62 47.11 -23.52
N GLY A 5 75.49 46.41 -24.63
CA GLY A 5 75.41 46.72 -26.03
C GLY A 5 75.27 45.43 -26.82
N LYS A 6 74.62 45.50 -27.89
CA LYS A 6 75.05 45.37 -29.32
C LYS A 6 75.81 44.11 -29.71
N ALA A 7 75.18 43.38 -30.57
CA ALA A 7 75.24 43.33 -32.06
C ALA A 7 76.14 42.21 -32.61
N GLY A 8 75.67 41.60 -33.67
CA GLY A 8 76.54 40.85 -34.58
C GLY A 8 75.80 39.88 -35.52
N LYS A 9 75.34 40.37 -36.58
CA LYS A 9 74.88 39.88 -37.86
C LYS A 9 76.02 39.17 -38.63
N LYS A 10 75.70 38.06 -39.29
CA LYS A 10 76.13 37.68 -40.68
C LYS A 10 75.69 36.22 -40.91
N SER A 11 74.74 35.88 -41.79
CA SER A 11 74.80 35.73 -43.25
C SER A 11 75.90 34.75 -43.70
N ASN A 12 75.44 33.66 -44.31
CA ASN A 12 75.75 33.11 -45.69
C ASN A 12 75.08 31.73 -45.76
N ILE A 13 74.08 31.47 -46.56
CA ILE A 13 74.06 31.10 -48.03
C ILE A 13 75.16 30.07 -48.37
N GLU A 14 74.73 28.86 -48.67
CA GLU A 14 74.91 28.12 -49.95
C GLU A 14 74.68 26.62 -49.75
N ILE A 15 73.73 26.10 -50.42
CA ILE A 15 73.68 25.34 -51.68
C ILE A 15 73.78 23.83 -51.55
N ASN A 16 72.66 23.24 -52.01
CA ASN A 16 72.47 22.02 -52.79
C ASN A 16 73.16 20.69 -52.45
N ALA A 17 72.34 19.69 -52.30
CA ALA A 17 72.13 18.66 -53.36
C ALA A 17 71.59 17.39 -52.70
N ASP A 18 70.42 17.07 -53.08
CA ASP A 18 69.95 15.78 -53.61
C ASP A 18 70.54 14.49 -53.01
N LYS A 19 69.63 13.72 -52.40
CA LYS A 19 69.41 12.34 -52.77
C LYS A 19 68.20 11.79 -51.95
N GLY A 20 67.17 11.53 -52.69
CA GLY A 20 66.00 10.79 -52.20
C GLY A 20 66.41 9.41 -51.74
N ALA A 21 66.04 9.16 -50.49
CA ALA A 21 65.84 7.83 -50.00
C ALA A 21 64.43 7.74 -49.42
N LYS A 22 63.52 7.19 -50.22
CA LYS A 22 62.23 6.72 -49.74
C LYS A 22 62.47 5.73 -48.62
N GLN A 23 62.39 6.21 -47.37
CA GLN A 23 62.26 5.37 -46.20
C GLN A 23 60.83 4.87 -46.19
N LYS A 24 60.62 3.64 -46.68
CA LYS A 24 59.38 2.89 -46.47
C LYS A 24 59.20 2.79 -44.97
N SER A 25 58.33 3.63 -44.39
CA SER A 25 57.80 3.43 -43.07
C SER A 25 56.94 2.16 -43.15
N HIS A 26 57.39 1.11 -42.44
CA HIS A 26 56.53 -0.04 -42.21
C HIS A 26 55.36 0.40 -41.37
N PRO A 27 54.12 0.33 -41.85
CA PRO A 27 52.94 0.56 -41.05
C PRO A 27 52.69 -0.71 -40.25
N GLY A 28 53.09 -0.76 -39.02
CA GLY A 28 52.85 -1.99 -38.26
C GLY A 28 53.25 -1.99 -36.79
N ARG A 29 53.96 -0.98 -36.29
CA ARG A 29 54.49 -1.07 -34.91
C ARG A 29 53.85 -0.10 -33.90
N GLU A 30 53.17 0.92 -34.34
CA GLU A 30 52.47 1.89 -33.44
C GLU A 30 50.97 1.60 -33.23
N GLU A 31 50.36 0.81 -34.10
CA GLU A 31 48.92 0.47 -33.99
C GLU A 31 48.65 -0.70 -33.04
N TRP A 32 49.62 -1.54 -32.72
CA TRP A 32 49.45 -2.71 -31.85
C TRP A 32 48.97 -2.38 -30.45
N PRO A 33 49.48 -1.37 -29.73
CA PRO A 33 48.97 -1.05 -28.40
C PRO A 33 47.53 -0.50 -28.46
N HIS A 34 47.08 0.11 -29.55
CA HIS A 34 45.71 0.58 -29.72
C HIS A 34 44.75 -0.58 -30.03
N LEU A 35 45.15 -1.53 -30.88
CA LEU A 35 44.39 -2.77 -31.16
C LEU A 35 44.29 -3.67 -29.94
N ILE A 36 45.35 -3.82 -29.15
CA ILE A 36 45.33 -4.56 -27.89
C ILE A 36 44.38 -3.90 -26.88
N ARG A 37 44.38 -2.57 -26.78
CA ARG A 37 43.51 -1.81 -25.90
C ARG A 37 42.03 -1.98 -26.27
N ILE A 38 41.70 -1.93 -27.59
CA ILE A 38 40.38 -2.23 -28.10
C ILE A 38 39.99 -3.68 -27.82
N GLY A 39 40.88 -4.63 -28.08
CA GLY A 39 40.63 -6.05 -27.78
C GLY A 39 40.32 -6.32 -26.31
N VAL A 40 41.12 -5.69 -25.42
CA VAL A 40 40.88 -5.79 -23.95
C VAL A 40 39.53 -5.13 -23.58
N MET A 41 39.19 -3.96 -24.15
CA MET A 41 37.88 -3.32 -23.90
C MET A 41 36.74 -4.21 -24.36
N VAL A 42 36.78 -4.77 -25.55
CA VAL A 42 35.75 -5.67 -26.10
C VAL A 42 35.65 -6.94 -25.22
N PHE A 43 36.77 -7.53 -24.84
CA PHE A 43 36.80 -8.71 -23.97
C PHE A 43 36.21 -8.42 -22.58
N VAL A 44 36.58 -7.30 -21.96
CA VAL A 44 36.03 -6.90 -20.65
C VAL A 44 34.50 -6.61 -20.77
N THR A 45 34.07 -5.93 -21.82
CA THR A 45 32.64 -5.66 -22.04
C THR A 45 31.87 -6.97 -22.23
N PHE A 46 32.42 -7.93 -22.99
CA PHE A 46 31.81 -9.24 -23.20
C PHE A 46 31.78 -10.07 -21.90
N ALA A 47 32.88 -10.08 -21.15
CA ALA A 47 32.97 -10.76 -19.88
C ALA A 47 32.00 -10.18 -18.84
N VAL A 48 31.87 -8.85 -18.77
CA VAL A 48 30.90 -8.18 -17.88
C VAL A 48 29.46 -8.46 -18.34
N SER A 49 29.20 -8.48 -19.67
CA SER A 49 27.88 -8.84 -20.20
C SER A 49 27.50 -10.29 -19.91
N ILE A 50 28.44 -11.21 -20.02
CA ILE A 50 28.23 -12.64 -19.64
C ILE A 50 27.98 -12.76 -18.13
N LEU A 51 28.79 -12.10 -17.30
CA LEU A 51 28.59 -12.09 -15.85
C LEU A 51 27.23 -11.49 -15.48
N PHE A 52 26.84 -10.41 -16.14
CA PHE A 52 25.52 -9.78 -15.97
C PHE A 52 24.39 -10.72 -16.40
N PHE A 53 24.55 -11.40 -17.55
CA PHE A 53 23.59 -12.40 -18.01
C PHE A 53 23.48 -13.57 -17.04
N PHE A 54 24.60 -14.11 -16.54
CA PHE A 54 24.59 -15.17 -15.53
C PHE A 54 24.03 -14.70 -14.18
N ALA A 55 24.26 -13.45 -13.81
CA ALA A 55 23.65 -12.85 -12.62
C ALA A 55 22.13 -12.76 -12.78
N LEU A 56 21.63 -12.36 -13.97
CA LEU A 56 20.21 -12.34 -14.30
C LEU A 56 19.61 -13.75 -14.41
N TYR A 57 20.33 -14.69 -15.04
CA TYR A 57 19.85 -16.07 -15.21
C TYR A 57 19.80 -16.83 -13.86
N ARG A 58 20.69 -16.54 -12.92
CA ARG A 58 20.65 -17.02 -11.53
C ARG A 58 19.84 -16.14 -10.59
N PHE A 59 18.98 -15.28 -11.13
CA PHE A 59 18.13 -14.36 -10.35
C PHE A 59 17.22 -15.09 -9.34
N GLU A 60 16.91 -16.36 -9.56
CA GLU A 60 16.19 -17.20 -8.58
C GLU A 60 16.90 -17.29 -7.22
N GLY A 61 18.23 -17.36 -7.21
CA GLY A 61 19.02 -17.35 -5.96
C GLY A 61 18.93 -16.00 -5.23
N PHE A 62 18.96 -14.90 -5.96
CA PHE A 62 18.82 -13.56 -5.40
C PHE A 62 17.40 -13.28 -4.92
N ALA A 63 16.39 -13.71 -5.69
CA ALA A 63 14.98 -13.63 -5.30
C ALA A 63 14.73 -14.43 -4.01
N GLY A 64 15.36 -15.60 -3.86
CA GLY A 64 15.26 -16.43 -2.65
C GLY A 64 15.90 -15.77 -1.42
N ILE A 65 17.06 -15.11 -1.58
CA ILE A 65 17.70 -14.35 -0.49
C ILE A 65 16.86 -13.13 -0.13
N TRP A 66 16.35 -12.40 -1.14
CA TRP A 66 15.53 -11.22 -0.95
C TRP A 66 14.20 -11.55 -0.26
N SER A 67 13.55 -12.65 -0.64
CA SER A 67 12.31 -13.11 0.01
C SER A 67 12.52 -13.52 1.47
N LYS A 68 13.66 -14.19 1.78
CA LYS A 68 14.03 -14.52 3.16
C LYS A 68 14.34 -13.28 3.99
N LEU A 69 15.04 -12.31 3.42
CA LEU A 69 15.33 -11.03 4.08
C LEU A 69 14.06 -10.25 4.34
N LEU A 70 13.16 -10.18 3.35
CA LEU A 70 11.87 -9.51 3.48
C LEU A 70 10.98 -10.21 4.53
N ALA A 71 10.96 -11.54 4.53
CA ALA A 71 10.22 -12.32 5.54
C ALA A 71 10.76 -12.07 6.97
N ALA A 72 12.09 -12.01 7.14
CA ALA A 72 12.71 -11.68 8.41
C ALA A 72 12.46 -10.23 8.85
N ALA A 73 12.36 -9.30 7.89
CA ALA A 73 12.05 -7.89 8.14
C ALA A 73 10.55 -7.63 8.39
N MET A 74 9.67 -8.57 8.05
CA MET A 74 8.21 -8.38 8.10
C MET A 74 7.69 -7.93 9.48
N PRO A 75 8.13 -8.48 10.63
CA PRO A 75 7.72 -8.00 11.95
C PRO A 75 8.15 -6.55 12.21
N ILE A 76 9.33 -6.15 11.71
CA ILE A 76 9.84 -4.78 11.84
C ILE A 76 8.99 -3.83 11.00
N ILE A 77 8.71 -4.20 9.74
CA ILE A 77 7.85 -3.42 8.84
C ILE A 77 6.45 -3.27 9.45
N MET A 78 5.87 -4.38 9.97
CA MET A 78 4.60 -4.33 10.69
C MET A 78 4.66 -3.36 11.88
N GLY A 79 5.71 -3.41 12.68
CA GLY A 79 5.89 -2.52 13.82
C GLY A 79 5.99 -1.05 13.43
N LEU A 80 6.70 -0.73 12.35
CA LEU A 80 6.77 0.62 11.78
C LEU A 80 5.40 1.11 11.31
N VAL A 81 4.65 0.26 10.62
CA VAL A 81 3.29 0.58 10.15
C VAL A 81 2.35 0.79 11.33
N LEU A 82 2.36 -0.10 12.32
CA LEU A 82 1.56 0.04 13.54
C LEU A 82 1.93 1.31 14.32
N ALA A 83 3.23 1.63 14.43
CA ALA A 83 3.68 2.87 15.05
C ALA A 83 3.12 4.10 14.32
N TYR A 84 3.11 4.07 13.00
CA TYR A 84 2.59 5.17 12.21
C TYR A 84 1.06 5.29 12.29
N LEU A 85 0.34 4.16 12.25
CA LEU A 85 -1.12 4.10 12.41
C LEU A 85 -1.57 4.58 13.79
N MET A 86 -0.85 4.18 14.84
CA MET A 86 -1.19 4.55 16.22
C MET A 86 -0.68 5.93 16.63
N ASN A 87 0.18 6.56 15.81
CA ASN A 87 0.73 7.86 16.13
C ASN A 87 -0.32 8.96 16.39
N PRO A 88 -1.41 9.11 15.59
CA PRO A 88 -2.46 10.07 15.89
C PRO A 88 -3.13 9.83 17.24
N VAL A 89 -3.40 8.56 17.57
CA VAL A 89 -4.00 8.13 18.85
C VAL A 89 -3.06 8.46 20.01
N MET A 90 -1.77 8.12 19.85
CA MET A 90 -0.73 8.42 20.83
C MET A 90 -0.58 9.92 21.08
N LEU A 91 -0.54 10.73 20.03
CA LEU A 91 -0.43 12.19 20.16
C LEU A 91 -1.67 12.81 20.80
N TRP A 92 -2.86 12.25 20.57
CA TRP A 92 -4.08 12.66 21.22
C TRP A 92 -4.03 12.32 22.72
N LEU A 93 -3.66 11.10 23.09
CA LEU A 93 -3.49 10.67 24.47
C LEU A 93 -2.40 11.47 25.19
N GLU A 94 -1.26 11.75 24.54
CA GLU A 94 -0.17 12.55 25.09
C GLU A 94 -0.66 13.96 25.47
N ARG A 95 -1.46 14.61 24.62
CA ARG A 95 -2.08 15.91 24.91
C ARG A 95 -3.05 15.82 26.10
N CYS A 96 -3.86 14.77 26.17
CA CYS A 96 -4.78 14.55 27.29
C CYS A 96 -4.02 14.35 28.60
N PHE A 97 -3.03 13.44 28.63
CA PHE A 97 -2.23 13.20 29.82
C PHE A 97 -1.38 14.40 30.21
N LYS A 98 -0.80 15.12 29.28
CA LYS A 98 -0.06 16.35 29.54
C LYS A 98 -0.95 17.38 30.23
N LYS A 99 -2.18 17.58 29.76
CA LYS A 99 -3.16 18.51 30.37
C LYS A 99 -3.56 18.05 31.78
N LEU A 100 -3.72 16.75 32.00
CA LEU A 100 -4.11 16.19 33.31
C LEU A 100 -2.98 16.27 34.33
N LEU A 101 -1.74 15.92 33.91
CA LEU A 101 -0.58 15.87 34.80
C LEU A 101 0.08 17.24 35.01
N SER A 102 -0.15 18.23 34.14
CA SER A 102 0.42 19.59 34.27
C SER A 102 0.04 20.24 35.61
N LYS A 103 -1.12 19.89 36.16
CA LYS A 103 -1.56 20.37 37.50
C LYS A 103 -0.75 19.77 38.66
N LYS A 104 -0.14 18.58 38.48
CA LYS A 104 0.56 17.84 39.54
C LYS A 104 2.09 17.85 39.40
N MET A 105 2.63 18.08 38.20
CA MET A 105 4.06 17.98 37.91
C MET A 105 4.63 19.33 37.48
N LYS A 106 5.53 19.87 38.30
CA LYS A 106 6.20 21.18 38.02
C LYS A 106 7.37 21.07 37.03
N SER A 107 7.99 19.88 36.88
CA SER A 107 9.12 19.68 35.97
C SER A 107 8.66 19.34 34.56
N GLU A 108 8.86 20.23 33.61
CA GLU A 108 8.42 20.04 32.19
C GLU A 108 9.06 18.84 31.52
N SER A 109 10.33 18.54 31.80
CA SER A 109 11.03 17.37 31.27
C SER A 109 10.44 16.04 31.78
N LYS A 110 10.13 15.95 33.06
CA LYS A 110 9.48 14.78 33.66
C LYS A 110 8.04 14.64 33.17
N LEU A 111 7.29 15.75 33.10
CA LEU A 111 5.93 15.77 32.59
C LEU A 111 5.87 15.21 31.14
N ARG A 112 6.78 15.65 30.25
CA ARG A 112 6.84 15.17 28.86
C ARG A 112 7.14 13.66 28.80
N LYS A 113 8.14 13.18 29.55
CA LYS A 113 8.51 11.77 29.56
C LYS A 113 7.37 10.87 30.08
N VAL A 114 6.73 11.27 31.20
CA VAL A 114 5.64 10.49 31.80
C VAL A 114 4.40 10.51 30.93
N SER A 115 3.99 11.69 30.42
CA SER A 115 2.83 11.80 29.52
C SER A 115 3.02 10.97 28.25
N ARG A 116 4.23 10.94 27.68
CA ARG A 116 4.54 10.13 26.50
C ARG A 116 4.53 8.64 26.81
N ALA A 117 5.13 8.21 27.90
CA ALA A 117 5.10 6.80 28.31
C ALA A 117 3.65 6.30 28.51
N LEU A 118 2.83 7.09 29.21
CA LEU A 118 1.41 6.74 29.41
C LEU A 118 0.62 6.75 28.09
N ALA A 119 0.92 7.67 27.18
CA ALA A 119 0.28 7.71 25.86
C ALA A 119 0.63 6.51 24.99
N ILE A 120 1.89 6.10 24.99
CA ILE A 120 2.34 4.88 24.28
C ILE A 120 1.66 3.65 24.86
N THR A 121 1.69 3.48 26.19
CA THR A 121 1.01 2.36 26.89
C THR A 121 -0.49 2.35 26.59
N GLY A 122 -1.15 3.51 26.66
CA GLY A 122 -2.57 3.64 26.32
C GLY A 122 -2.86 3.28 24.84
N SER A 123 -2.00 3.66 23.91
CA SER A 123 -2.14 3.31 22.50
C SER A 123 -1.99 1.81 22.26
N VAL A 124 -1.06 1.15 22.96
CA VAL A 124 -0.90 -0.32 22.92
C VAL A 124 -2.15 -1.02 23.48
N ILE A 125 -2.66 -0.55 24.62
CA ILE A 125 -3.89 -1.13 25.22
C ILE A 125 -5.07 -0.99 24.26
N ILE A 126 -5.26 0.18 23.64
CA ILE A 126 -6.33 0.42 22.65
C ILE A 126 -6.16 -0.52 21.46
N LEU A 127 -4.95 -0.64 20.90
CA LEU A 127 -4.67 -1.53 19.76
C LEU A 127 -4.98 -2.98 20.10
N VAL A 128 -4.46 -3.47 21.23
CA VAL A 128 -4.69 -4.86 21.69
C VAL A 128 -6.17 -5.09 21.98
N ALA A 129 -6.85 -4.15 22.62
CA ALA A 129 -8.28 -4.24 22.89
C ALA A 129 -9.11 -4.34 21.60
N ILE A 130 -8.82 -3.50 20.59
CA ILE A 130 -9.51 -3.54 19.29
C ILE A 130 -9.30 -4.89 18.63
N ILE A 131 -8.05 -5.38 18.56
CA ILE A 131 -7.74 -6.66 17.91
C ILE A 131 -8.35 -7.84 18.68
N SER A 132 -8.25 -7.84 20.00
CA SER A 132 -8.87 -8.88 20.84
C SER A 132 -10.38 -8.92 20.68
N LEU A 133 -11.02 -7.76 20.61
CA LEU A 133 -12.47 -7.64 20.42
C LEU A 133 -12.84 -8.17 19.02
N LEU A 134 -12.08 -7.83 17.98
CA LEU A 134 -12.31 -8.37 16.63
C LEU A 134 -12.15 -9.88 16.56
N ILE A 135 -11.09 -10.42 17.14
CA ILE A 135 -10.86 -11.87 17.17
C ILE A 135 -11.98 -12.57 17.94
N ALA A 136 -12.32 -12.07 19.13
CA ALA A 136 -13.38 -12.64 19.98
C ALA A 136 -14.76 -12.55 19.32
N ALA A 137 -14.98 -11.56 18.48
CA ALA A 137 -16.23 -11.33 17.79
C ALA A 137 -16.34 -12.15 16.48
N ILE A 138 -15.31 -12.12 15.66
CA ILE A 138 -15.32 -12.73 14.31
C ILE A 138 -15.12 -14.24 14.39
N VAL A 139 -14.10 -14.70 15.13
CA VAL A 139 -13.70 -16.11 15.09
C VAL A 139 -14.81 -17.07 15.56
N PRO A 140 -15.44 -16.88 16.74
CA PRO A 140 -16.54 -17.75 17.17
C PRO A 140 -17.73 -17.70 16.21
N SER A 141 -18.07 -16.51 15.69
CA SER A 141 -19.18 -16.32 14.76
C SER A 141 -18.96 -17.02 13.45
N VAL A 142 -17.75 -16.94 12.89
CA VAL A 142 -17.37 -17.64 11.63
C VAL A 142 -17.40 -19.15 11.86
N ILE A 143 -16.83 -19.65 12.97
CA ILE A 143 -16.83 -21.08 13.29
C ILE A 143 -18.29 -21.58 13.47
N ALA A 144 -19.11 -20.84 14.20
CA ALA A 144 -20.52 -21.20 14.39
C ALA A 144 -21.29 -21.19 13.06
N SER A 145 -21.04 -20.21 12.21
CA SER A 145 -21.66 -20.07 10.88
C SER A 145 -21.28 -21.23 9.97
N ILE A 146 -19.99 -21.56 9.88
CA ILE A 146 -19.51 -22.67 9.05
C ILE A 146 -20.05 -24.00 9.60
N SER A 147 -19.99 -24.20 10.92
CA SER A 147 -20.52 -25.42 11.56
C SER A 147 -22.04 -25.56 11.40
N GLY A 148 -22.77 -24.45 11.46
CA GLY A 148 -24.19 -24.37 11.19
C GLY A 148 -24.52 -24.77 9.76
N LEU A 149 -23.90 -24.11 8.79
CA LEU A 149 -24.05 -24.41 7.37
C LEU A 149 -23.74 -25.90 7.05
N MET A 150 -22.66 -26.44 7.62
CA MET A 150 -22.31 -27.85 7.39
C MET A 150 -23.34 -28.84 7.95
N LYS A 151 -24.03 -28.47 9.02
CA LYS A 151 -25.09 -29.31 9.60
C LYS A 151 -26.42 -29.21 8.87
N THR A 152 -26.76 -28.01 8.39
CA THR A 152 -28.07 -27.73 7.76
C THR A 152 -28.02 -27.91 6.24
N LEU A 153 -26.89 -27.60 5.59
CA LEU A 153 -26.77 -27.63 4.12
C LEU A 153 -27.23 -28.96 3.48
N PRO A 154 -26.85 -30.16 4.01
CA PRO A 154 -27.32 -31.40 3.44
C PRO A 154 -28.85 -31.57 3.56
N ASN A 155 -29.42 -31.15 4.70
CA ASN A 155 -30.86 -31.24 4.95
C ASN A 155 -31.64 -30.20 4.16
N ASP A 156 -31.12 -28.98 4.04
CA ASP A 156 -31.74 -27.92 3.28
C ASP A 156 -31.72 -28.17 1.80
N VAL A 157 -30.63 -28.72 1.28
CA VAL A 157 -30.53 -29.21 -0.13
C VAL A 157 -31.53 -30.34 -0.35
N ALA A 158 -31.59 -31.35 0.53
CA ALA A 158 -32.54 -32.45 0.44
C ALA A 158 -34.00 -31.96 0.53
N ALA A 159 -34.29 -30.99 1.41
CA ALA A 159 -35.62 -30.37 1.51
C ALA A 159 -36.00 -29.61 0.25
N PHE A 160 -35.06 -28.83 -0.32
CA PHE A 160 -35.24 -28.09 -1.57
C PHE A 160 -35.50 -29.05 -2.76
N ILE A 161 -34.72 -30.14 -2.84
CA ILE A 161 -34.87 -31.19 -3.84
C ILE A 161 -36.26 -31.86 -3.71
N ASN A 162 -36.66 -32.21 -2.46
CA ASN A 162 -37.97 -32.80 -2.21
C ASN A 162 -39.12 -31.82 -2.52
N MET A 163 -38.98 -30.54 -2.26
CA MET A 163 -39.94 -29.50 -2.62
C MET A 163 -40.14 -29.42 -4.14
N ILE A 164 -39.05 -29.49 -4.89
CA ILE A 164 -39.11 -29.52 -6.36
C ILE A 164 -39.73 -30.84 -6.88
N LYS A 165 -39.32 -31.99 -6.35
CA LYS A 165 -39.86 -33.31 -6.74
C LYS A 165 -41.35 -33.49 -6.42
N ASN A 166 -41.83 -32.86 -5.34
CA ASN A 166 -43.22 -33.00 -4.89
C ASN A 166 -44.13 -31.80 -5.32
N GLY A 167 -43.58 -30.86 -6.08
CA GLY A 167 -44.35 -29.74 -6.63
C GLY A 167 -45.37 -30.23 -7.66
N ASN A 168 -46.66 -30.19 -7.35
CA ASN A 168 -47.77 -30.49 -8.26
C ASN A 168 -47.84 -29.40 -9.35
N PHE A 169 -47.11 -29.56 -10.41
CA PHE A 169 -47.24 -28.75 -11.62
C PHE A 169 -48.31 -29.39 -12.50
N GLY A 170 -49.53 -28.89 -12.47
CA GLY A 170 -50.72 -29.42 -13.09
C GLY A 170 -50.57 -30.03 -14.49
N ASP A 171 -51.61 -30.75 -14.93
CA ASP A 171 -51.72 -31.61 -16.10
C ASP A 171 -51.50 -30.99 -17.50
N SER A 172 -50.44 -30.27 -17.74
CA SER A 172 -50.12 -29.73 -19.07
C SER A 172 -48.76 -30.23 -19.60
N LYS A 173 -48.60 -30.33 -20.94
CA LYS A 173 -47.34 -30.67 -21.62
C LYS A 173 -46.19 -29.76 -21.22
N ILE A 174 -46.49 -28.56 -20.72
CA ILE A 174 -45.52 -27.65 -20.16
C ILE A 174 -45.00 -28.15 -18.80
N ALA A 175 -45.86 -28.79 -18.02
CA ALA A 175 -45.49 -29.39 -16.73
C ALA A 175 -44.57 -30.59 -16.91
N GLU A 176 -44.73 -31.41 -17.97
CA GLU A 176 -43.87 -32.54 -18.27
C GLU A 176 -42.46 -32.09 -18.74
N LEU A 177 -42.38 -31.08 -19.59
CA LEU A 177 -41.11 -30.47 -20.00
C LEU A 177 -40.42 -29.72 -18.83
N ALA A 178 -41.21 -29.03 -18.00
CA ALA A 178 -40.71 -28.37 -16.81
C ALA A 178 -40.23 -29.39 -15.77
N SER A 179 -40.93 -30.51 -15.56
CA SER A 179 -40.54 -31.55 -14.61
C SER A 179 -39.24 -32.27 -15.05
N THR A 180 -39.04 -32.52 -16.34
CA THR A 180 -37.81 -33.12 -16.86
C THR A 180 -36.61 -32.13 -16.75
N GLY A 181 -36.83 -30.86 -17.05
CA GLY A 181 -35.82 -29.81 -16.87
C GLY A 181 -35.45 -29.58 -15.39
N LEU A 182 -36.45 -29.61 -14.52
CA LEU A 182 -36.31 -29.53 -13.08
C LEU A 182 -35.60 -30.74 -12.46
N GLN A 183 -35.91 -31.99 -12.94
CA GLN A 183 -35.20 -33.18 -12.53
C GLN A 183 -33.73 -33.15 -12.90
N ASN A 184 -33.40 -32.78 -14.15
CA ASN A 184 -32.00 -32.64 -14.58
C ASN A 184 -31.27 -31.53 -13.79
N ALA A 185 -31.92 -30.43 -13.49
CA ALA A 185 -31.35 -29.36 -12.64
C ALA A 185 -31.18 -29.83 -11.20
N THR A 186 -32.11 -30.62 -10.69
CA THR A 186 -32.04 -31.18 -9.33
C THR A 186 -30.90 -32.19 -9.21
N ASP A 187 -30.75 -33.12 -10.15
CA ASP A 187 -29.66 -34.08 -10.18
C ASP A 187 -28.29 -33.37 -10.30
N TYR A 188 -28.24 -32.29 -11.10
CA TYR A 188 -27.02 -31.48 -11.20
C TYR A 188 -26.71 -30.77 -9.89
N ILE A 189 -27.70 -30.17 -9.21
CA ILE A 189 -27.53 -29.52 -7.92
C ILE A 189 -27.13 -30.50 -6.82
N GLU A 190 -27.76 -31.68 -6.80
CA GLU A 190 -27.46 -32.75 -5.85
C GLU A 190 -26.02 -33.28 -6.02
N ASN A 191 -25.62 -33.57 -7.25
CA ASN A 191 -24.27 -34.01 -7.57
C ASN A 191 -23.23 -32.91 -7.26
N TYR A 192 -23.52 -31.67 -7.63
CA TYR A 192 -22.63 -30.55 -7.33
C TYR A 192 -22.50 -30.29 -5.82
N ALA A 193 -23.62 -30.37 -5.09
CA ALA A 193 -23.62 -30.18 -3.65
C ALA A 193 -22.88 -31.31 -2.90
N THR A 194 -23.13 -32.55 -3.27
CA THR A 194 -22.54 -33.74 -2.61
C THR A 194 -21.11 -34.02 -3.04
N GLU A 195 -20.76 -33.86 -4.32
CA GLU A 195 -19.44 -34.21 -4.83
C GLU A 195 -18.43 -33.05 -4.75
N LYS A 196 -18.88 -31.78 -4.77
CA LYS A 196 -17.99 -30.63 -4.75
C LYS A 196 -18.18 -29.73 -3.52
N LEU A 197 -19.39 -29.24 -3.27
CA LEU A 197 -19.63 -28.20 -2.26
C LEU A 197 -19.34 -28.70 -0.83
N ILE A 198 -19.85 -29.90 -0.47
CA ILE A 198 -19.67 -30.47 0.88
C ILE A 198 -18.20 -30.85 1.14
N PRO A 199 -17.50 -31.58 0.24
CA PRO A 199 -16.09 -31.90 0.43
C PRO A 199 -15.17 -30.69 0.45
N GLU A 200 -15.43 -29.68 -0.42
CA GLU A 200 -14.66 -28.43 -0.37
C GLU A 200 -14.89 -27.66 0.93
N ALA A 201 -16.13 -27.56 1.40
CA ALA A 201 -16.43 -26.93 2.69
C ALA A 201 -15.73 -27.66 3.85
N GLN A 202 -15.72 -29.01 3.86
CA GLN A 202 -14.97 -29.82 4.83
C GLN A 202 -13.46 -29.57 4.76
N LYS A 203 -12.91 -29.43 3.55
CA LYS A 203 -11.51 -29.12 3.33
C LYS A 203 -11.14 -27.72 3.89
N TYR A 204 -12.02 -26.72 3.70
CA TYR A 204 -11.82 -25.39 4.29
C TYR A 204 -11.88 -25.42 5.81
N VAL A 205 -12.77 -26.21 6.42
CA VAL A 205 -12.80 -26.40 7.89
C VAL A 205 -11.52 -27.07 8.40
N ALA A 206 -11.04 -28.11 7.70
CA ALA A 206 -9.76 -28.75 8.03
C ALA A 206 -8.58 -27.77 7.85
N GLN A 207 -8.59 -26.92 6.83
CA GLN A 207 -7.59 -25.86 6.65
C GLN A 207 -7.65 -24.79 7.75
N ILE A 208 -8.81 -24.44 8.28
CA ILE A 208 -8.95 -23.55 9.43
C ILE A 208 -8.30 -24.19 10.67
N THR A 209 -8.47 -25.50 10.87
CA THR A 209 -7.85 -26.25 11.96
C THR A 209 -6.33 -26.30 11.83
N THR A 210 -5.78 -26.52 10.63
CA THR A 210 -4.32 -26.44 10.36
C THR A 210 -3.81 -25.00 10.35
N GLY A 211 -4.68 -24.04 10.12
CA GLY A 211 -4.42 -22.60 10.20
C GLY A 211 -4.00 -22.11 11.60
N VAL A 212 -4.26 -22.89 12.67
CA VAL A 212 -3.85 -22.53 14.04
C VAL A 212 -2.33 -22.29 14.12
N ILE A 213 -1.51 -23.10 13.42
CA ILE A 213 -0.05 -22.90 13.39
C ILE A 213 0.32 -21.58 12.68
N SER A 214 -0.40 -21.24 11.61
CA SER A 214 -0.23 -19.96 10.90
C SER A 214 -0.66 -18.77 11.77
N VAL A 215 -1.71 -18.93 12.58
CA VAL A 215 -2.18 -17.92 13.53
C VAL A 215 -1.16 -17.73 14.64
N VAL A 216 -0.58 -18.80 15.20
CA VAL A 216 0.48 -18.71 16.21
C VAL A 216 1.72 -17.98 15.67
N ARG A 217 2.14 -18.28 14.46
CA ARG A 217 3.24 -17.56 13.79
C ARG A 217 2.88 -16.10 13.53
N GLY A 218 1.66 -15.83 13.09
CA GLY A 218 1.14 -14.49 12.89
C GLY A 218 1.11 -13.70 14.21
N LEU A 219 0.68 -14.33 15.31
CA LEU A 219 0.65 -13.72 16.65
C LEU A 219 2.06 -13.40 17.15
N PHE A 220 3.03 -14.28 16.94
CA PHE A 220 4.43 -14.04 17.28
C PHE A 220 4.99 -12.83 16.53
N ASN A 221 4.77 -12.76 15.22
CA ASN A 221 5.18 -11.61 14.40
C ASN A 221 4.48 -10.32 14.86
N PHE A 222 3.23 -10.42 15.25
CA PHE A 222 2.46 -9.29 15.76
C PHE A 222 2.99 -8.78 17.11
N ILE A 223 3.36 -9.69 18.03
CA ILE A 223 3.97 -9.31 19.33
C ILE A 223 5.31 -8.58 19.07
N ILE A 224 6.15 -9.12 18.19
CA ILE A 224 7.40 -8.44 17.79
C ILE A 224 7.06 -7.07 17.17
N GLY A 225 6.05 -6.99 16.32
CA GLY A 225 5.57 -5.76 15.74
C GLY A 225 5.15 -4.72 16.79
N ILE A 226 4.45 -5.13 17.86
CA ILE A 226 4.10 -4.24 18.99
C ILE A 226 5.36 -3.75 19.70
N ILE A 227 6.33 -4.62 19.97
CA ILE A 227 7.59 -4.23 20.62
C ILE A 227 8.31 -3.17 19.76
N VAL A 228 8.43 -3.40 18.45
CA VAL A 228 9.01 -2.43 17.52
C VAL A 228 8.21 -1.13 17.48
N MET A 229 6.87 -1.21 17.45
CA MET A 229 5.98 -0.04 17.53
C MET A 229 6.28 0.82 18.77
N VAL A 230 6.33 0.22 19.95
CA VAL A 230 6.62 0.92 21.21
C VAL A 230 8.00 1.59 21.15
N TYR A 231 8.99 0.87 20.63
CA TYR A 231 10.35 1.39 20.50
C TYR A 231 10.40 2.61 19.56
N VAL A 232 9.83 2.48 18.38
CA VAL A 232 9.77 3.55 17.37
C VAL A 232 9.03 4.78 17.90
N MET A 233 7.86 4.58 18.53
CA MET A 233 7.11 5.69 19.14
C MET A 233 7.89 6.39 20.24
N SER A 234 8.71 5.64 21.01
CA SER A 234 9.52 6.20 22.08
C SER A 234 10.66 7.08 21.56
N ILE A 235 11.31 6.67 20.44
CA ILE A 235 12.50 7.32 19.89
C ILE A 235 12.25 8.11 18.60
N GLN A 236 10.98 8.33 18.19
CA GLN A 236 10.64 8.95 16.90
C GLN A 236 11.31 10.32 16.69
N GLU A 237 11.47 11.14 17.73
CA GLU A 237 12.12 12.44 17.61
C GLU A 237 13.63 12.30 17.35
N THR A 238 14.26 11.33 18.02
CA THR A 238 15.67 11.00 17.83
C THR A 238 15.91 10.48 16.41
N LEU A 239 15.06 9.55 15.92
CA LEU A 239 15.12 9.05 14.56
C LEU A 239 14.96 10.17 13.52
N ALA A 240 13.99 11.07 13.73
CA ALA A 240 13.81 12.22 12.87
C ALA A 240 15.03 13.17 12.87
N GLY A 241 15.64 13.37 14.04
CA GLY A 241 16.88 14.16 14.20
C GLY A 241 18.07 13.52 13.47
N GLN A 242 18.26 12.21 13.65
CA GLN A 242 19.32 11.45 12.98
C GLN A 242 19.15 11.46 11.46
N SER A 243 17.93 11.27 10.96
CA SER A 243 17.64 11.34 9.52
C SER A 243 18.00 12.71 8.93
N LYS A 244 17.63 13.80 9.61
CA LYS A 244 18.01 15.17 9.18
C LYS A 244 19.54 15.36 9.19
N LYS A 245 20.22 14.85 10.23
CA LYS A 245 21.69 14.91 10.32
C LYS A 245 22.36 14.19 9.14
N ILE A 246 21.89 13.00 8.80
CA ILE A 246 22.38 12.25 7.64
C ILE A 246 22.16 13.03 6.34
N ILE A 247 20.96 13.56 6.13
CA ILE A 247 20.63 14.34 4.92
C ILE A 247 21.59 15.51 4.75
N TYR A 248 21.84 16.30 5.82
CA TYR A 248 22.75 17.43 5.74
C TYR A 248 24.23 17.05 5.67
N ALA A 249 24.60 15.84 6.14
CA ALA A 249 25.96 15.35 6.00
C ALA A 249 26.29 14.89 4.56
N VAL A 250 25.30 14.33 3.85
CA VAL A 250 25.48 13.79 2.50
C VAL A 250 25.16 14.80 1.40
N CYS A 251 24.16 15.66 1.63
CA CYS A 251 23.63 16.56 0.61
C CYS A 251 24.09 18.00 0.85
N LYS A 252 24.27 18.78 -0.24
CA LYS A 252 24.44 20.23 -0.16
C LYS A 252 23.23 20.86 0.54
N PRO A 253 23.40 21.96 1.33
CA PRO A 253 22.30 22.55 2.11
C PRO A 253 21.03 22.85 1.32
N LYS A 254 21.15 23.32 0.07
CA LYS A 254 20.00 23.60 -0.81
C LYS A 254 19.21 22.33 -1.13
N THR A 255 19.88 21.25 -1.48
CA THR A 255 19.26 19.94 -1.75
C THR A 255 18.70 19.34 -0.46
N GLY A 256 19.43 19.42 0.65
CA GLY A 256 18.98 18.96 1.96
C GLY A 256 17.66 19.61 2.40
N ASN A 257 17.53 20.94 2.21
CA ASN A 257 16.29 21.65 2.50
C ASN A 257 15.11 21.15 1.67
N ILE A 258 15.32 20.89 0.36
CA ILE A 258 14.28 20.35 -0.53
C ILE A 258 13.84 18.96 -0.05
N ILE A 259 14.78 18.11 0.33
CA ILE A 259 14.49 16.75 0.84
C ILE A 259 13.68 16.85 2.14
N ILE A 260 14.10 17.68 3.09
CA ILE A 260 13.40 17.83 4.37
C ILE A 260 11.98 18.41 4.18
N GLU A 261 11.82 19.38 3.28
CA GLU A 261 10.50 19.91 2.94
C GLU A 261 9.60 18.82 2.34
N THR A 262 10.15 18.02 1.43
CA THR A 262 9.43 16.87 0.82
C THR A 262 9.04 15.85 1.88
N LEU A 263 9.94 15.48 2.80
CA LEU A 263 9.64 14.57 3.90
C LEU A 263 8.58 15.12 4.86
N ARG A 264 8.60 16.44 5.13
CA ARG A 264 7.55 17.08 5.91
C ARG A 264 6.20 16.97 5.21
N LYS A 265 6.16 17.26 3.90
CA LYS A 265 4.93 17.12 3.11
C LYS A 265 4.44 15.68 3.04
N THR A 266 5.35 14.73 2.90
CA THR A 266 5.05 13.29 3.01
C THR A 266 4.36 12.97 4.34
N ASN A 267 4.92 13.43 5.45
CA ASN A 267 4.33 13.20 6.77
C ASN A 267 2.95 13.87 6.93
N GLU A 268 2.72 15.03 6.32
CA GLU A 268 1.40 15.68 6.31
C GLU A 268 0.37 14.87 5.53
N ILE A 269 0.74 14.35 4.34
CA ILE A 269 -0.14 13.54 3.48
C ILE A 269 -0.51 12.24 4.21
N PHE A 270 0.49 11.51 4.70
CA PHE A 270 0.26 10.25 5.42
C PHE A 270 -0.53 10.46 6.72
N GLY A 271 -0.12 11.44 7.53
CA GLY A 271 -0.77 11.74 8.81
C GLY A 271 -2.21 12.20 8.63
N GLY A 272 -2.46 13.06 7.66
CA GLY A 272 -3.80 13.53 7.31
C GLY A 272 -4.71 12.38 6.84
N PHE A 273 -4.19 11.53 5.94
CA PHE A 273 -4.93 10.38 5.44
C PHE A 273 -5.27 9.37 6.55
N ILE A 274 -4.27 8.96 7.35
CA ILE A 274 -4.47 7.96 8.41
C ILE A 274 -5.38 8.50 9.51
N SER A 275 -5.17 9.73 9.97
CA SER A 275 -6.04 10.35 10.97
C SER A 275 -7.47 10.50 10.44
N GLY A 276 -7.61 10.91 9.19
CA GLY A 276 -8.91 11.00 8.52
C GLY A 276 -9.61 9.65 8.46
N LYS A 277 -8.92 8.57 8.06
CA LYS A 277 -9.50 7.23 7.98
C LYS A 277 -9.87 6.64 9.34
N ILE A 278 -9.10 6.92 10.39
CA ILE A 278 -9.46 6.50 11.76
C ILE A 278 -10.75 7.20 12.21
N ILE A 279 -10.86 8.51 12.00
CA ILE A 279 -12.04 9.29 12.37
C ILE A 279 -13.25 8.84 11.55
N ASP A 280 -13.09 8.68 10.24
CA ASP A 280 -14.09 8.18 9.31
C ASP A 280 -14.65 6.83 9.76
N SER A 281 -13.77 5.87 10.01
CA SER A 281 -14.10 4.52 10.47
C SER A 281 -14.83 4.52 11.82
N LEU A 282 -14.44 5.40 12.73
CA LEU A 282 -15.13 5.56 14.01
C LEU A 282 -16.56 6.07 13.81
N ILE A 283 -16.74 7.09 12.96
CA ILE A 283 -18.07 7.66 12.65
C ILE A 283 -18.94 6.61 11.97
N ILE A 284 -18.43 5.89 10.97
CA ILE A 284 -19.13 4.80 10.29
C ILE A 284 -19.52 3.69 11.27
N GLY A 285 -18.62 3.29 12.16
CA GLY A 285 -18.92 2.30 13.19
C GLY A 285 -20.04 2.74 14.13
N VAL A 286 -20.05 4.00 14.54
CA VAL A 286 -21.13 4.57 15.38
C VAL A 286 -22.45 4.61 14.60
N ILE A 287 -22.46 5.07 13.37
CA ILE A 287 -23.68 5.10 12.54
C ILE A 287 -24.18 3.67 12.29
N ALA A 288 -23.27 2.72 12.01
CA ALA A 288 -23.61 1.31 11.84
C ALA A 288 -24.26 0.73 13.10
N TYR A 289 -23.75 1.07 14.29
CA TYR A 289 -24.33 0.62 15.55
C TYR A 289 -25.76 1.10 15.72
N PHE A 290 -26.01 2.41 15.60
CA PHE A 290 -27.35 2.96 15.76
C PHE A 290 -28.30 2.49 14.63
N GLY A 291 -27.82 2.39 13.40
CA GLY A 291 -28.60 1.86 12.28
C GLY A 291 -29.04 0.41 12.52
N CYS A 292 -28.11 -0.44 12.97
CA CYS A 292 -28.42 -1.83 13.31
C CYS A 292 -29.41 -1.94 14.49
N LEU A 293 -29.30 -1.05 15.49
CA LEU A 293 -30.25 -1.00 16.60
C LEU A 293 -31.66 -0.63 16.12
N ILE A 294 -31.79 0.40 15.29
CA ILE A 294 -33.09 0.87 14.74
C ILE A 294 -33.72 -0.25 13.92
N LEU A 295 -32.95 -0.92 13.08
CA LEU A 295 -33.40 -2.03 12.25
C LEU A 295 -33.53 -3.36 12.99
N ARG A 296 -33.27 -3.37 14.30
CA ARG A 296 -33.31 -4.56 15.16
C ARG A 296 -32.46 -5.72 14.63
N ILE A 297 -31.35 -5.39 14.00
CA ILE A 297 -30.40 -6.39 13.48
C ILE A 297 -29.79 -7.17 14.64
N PRO A 298 -29.84 -8.50 14.60
CA PRO A 298 -29.18 -9.31 15.64
C PRO A 298 -27.67 -9.08 15.62
N SER A 299 -27.04 -9.15 16.80
CA SER A 299 -25.59 -8.93 16.97
C SER A 299 -25.13 -7.51 16.53
N SER A 300 -25.96 -6.47 16.73
CA SER A 300 -25.71 -5.09 16.28
C SER A 300 -24.34 -4.55 16.64
N VAL A 301 -23.85 -4.80 17.87
CA VAL A 301 -22.52 -4.35 18.33
C VAL A 301 -21.43 -4.98 17.48
N LEU A 302 -21.53 -6.30 17.26
CA LEU A 302 -20.56 -7.05 16.48
C LEU A 302 -20.49 -6.58 15.04
N VAL A 303 -21.66 -6.44 14.39
CA VAL A 303 -21.80 -5.94 13.02
C VAL A 303 -21.19 -4.53 12.90
N ALA A 304 -21.51 -3.64 13.84
CA ALA A 304 -20.99 -2.26 13.84
C ALA A 304 -19.47 -2.20 14.00
N VAL A 305 -18.91 -3.04 14.89
CA VAL A 305 -17.46 -3.12 15.09
C VAL A 305 -16.77 -3.66 13.84
N ILE A 306 -17.30 -4.72 13.22
CA ILE A 306 -16.75 -5.27 12.00
C ILE A 306 -16.76 -4.20 10.89
N ILE A 307 -17.91 -3.56 10.63
CA ILE A 307 -18.04 -2.53 9.61
C ILE A 307 -17.11 -1.35 9.90
N GLY A 308 -17.10 -0.84 11.14
CA GLY A 308 -16.29 0.30 11.52
C GLY A 308 -14.79 0.03 11.37
N VAL A 309 -14.30 -1.12 11.83
CA VAL A 309 -12.87 -1.42 11.76
C VAL A 309 -12.42 -1.71 10.34
N THR A 310 -13.20 -2.46 9.58
CA THR A 310 -12.85 -2.76 8.18
C THR A 310 -12.88 -1.51 7.30
N ASN A 311 -13.69 -0.50 7.64
CA ASN A 311 -13.77 0.77 6.90
C ASN A 311 -12.45 1.57 6.91
N VAL A 312 -11.48 1.23 7.76
CA VAL A 312 -10.12 1.79 7.69
C VAL A 312 -9.48 1.52 6.32
N ILE A 313 -9.83 0.41 5.66
CA ILE A 313 -9.35 0.09 4.32
C ILE A 313 -10.19 0.84 3.29
N PRO A 314 -9.61 1.77 2.52
CA PRO A 314 -10.37 2.50 1.53
C PRO A 314 -10.98 1.57 0.47
N VAL A 315 -12.20 1.86 0.05
CA VAL A 315 -12.94 1.14 -1.01
C VAL A 315 -13.28 -0.31 -0.66
N PHE A 316 -12.32 -1.13 -0.25
CA PHE A 316 -12.54 -2.56 0.04
C PHE A 316 -13.04 -2.83 1.46
N GLY A 317 -12.81 -1.91 2.39
CA GLY A 317 -13.23 -2.08 3.79
C GLY A 317 -14.70 -2.44 3.95
N PRO A 318 -15.62 -1.71 3.30
CA PRO A 318 -17.04 -2.01 3.33
C PRO A 318 -17.39 -3.42 2.88
N PHE A 319 -16.78 -3.91 1.80
CA PHE A 319 -17.00 -5.26 1.29
C PHE A 319 -16.45 -6.33 2.24
N ILE A 320 -15.25 -6.10 2.76
CA ILE A 320 -14.61 -7.00 3.74
C ILE A 320 -15.43 -7.07 5.02
N GLY A 321 -16.07 -5.98 5.43
CA GLY A 321 -16.95 -5.94 6.61
C GLY A 321 -18.35 -6.48 6.34
N ALA A 322 -18.91 -6.24 5.15
CA ALA A 322 -20.25 -6.69 4.78
C ALA A 322 -20.38 -8.21 4.75
N ILE A 323 -19.40 -8.91 4.15
CA ILE A 323 -19.46 -10.37 3.99
C ILE A 323 -19.62 -11.09 5.34
N PRO A 324 -18.71 -10.94 6.32
CA PRO A 324 -18.87 -11.62 7.61
C PRO A 324 -20.09 -11.11 8.38
N SER A 325 -20.44 -9.83 8.28
CA SER A 325 -21.63 -9.28 8.94
C SER A 325 -22.92 -9.91 8.41
N LEU A 326 -23.05 -10.02 7.09
CA LEU A 326 -24.20 -10.69 6.46
C LEU A 326 -24.26 -12.18 6.81
N LEU A 327 -23.13 -12.89 6.80
CA LEU A 327 -23.06 -14.29 7.19
C LEU A 327 -23.54 -14.50 8.63
N ILE A 328 -23.13 -13.64 9.55
CA ILE A 328 -23.54 -13.71 10.96
C ILE A 328 -25.05 -13.50 11.09
N VAL A 329 -25.61 -12.56 10.36
CA VAL A 329 -27.03 -12.19 10.48
C VAL A 329 -27.93 -13.14 9.70
N VAL A 330 -27.52 -13.64 8.51
CA VAL A 330 -28.38 -14.53 7.71
C VAL A 330 -28.69 -15.84 8.41
N ILE A 331 -27.76 -16.36 9.21
CA ILE A 331 -27.96 -17.59 9.99
C ILE A 331 -29.00 -17.38 11.09
N GLN A 332 -29.05 -16.17 11.68
CA GLN A 332 -29.99 -15.83 12.73
C GLN A 332 -31.35 -15.45 12.16
N SER A 333 -31.40 -14.72 11.06
CA SER A 333 -32.62 -14.28 10.38
C SER A 333 -32.33 -13.80 8.94
N PRO A 334 -32.79 -14.52 7.90
CA PRO A 334 -32.61 -14.13 6.51
C PRO A 334 -33.19 -12.74 6.19
N TRP A 335 -34.33 -12.39 6.77
CA TRP A 335 -34.96 -11.09 6.56
C TRP A 335 -34.14 -9.92 7.13
N HIS A 336 -33.56 -10.10 8.31
CA HIS A 336 -32.67 -9.09 8.88
C HIS A 336 -31.37 -8.98 8.09
N ALA A 337 -30.87 -10.03 7.45
CA ALA A 337 -29.73 -9.96 6.55
C ALA A 337 -30.05 -9.11 5.31
N LEU A 338 -31.25 -9.20 4.74
CA LEU A 338 -31.68 -8.32 3.64
C LEU A 338 -31.73 -6.86 4.09
N TYR A 339 -32.30 -6.57 5.27
CA TYR A 339 -32.29 -5.21 5.82
C TYR A 339 -30.88 -4.68 6.06
N LEU A 340 -29.98 -5.53 6.59
CA LEU A 340 -28.57 -5.20 6.78
C LEU A 340 -27.89 -4.89 5.45
N LEU A 341 -28.12 -5.69 4.41
CA LEU A 341 -27.53 -5.48 3.08
C LEU A 341 -27.94 -4.11 2.52
N ILE A 342 -29.25 -3.80 2.55
CA ILE A 342 -29.76 -2.50 2.07
C ILE A 342 -29.13 -1.37 2.91
N PHE A 343 -29.10 -1.53 4.24
CA PHE A 343 -28.52 -0.52 5.13
C PHE A 343 -27.04 -0.30 4.86
N ILE A 344 -26.22 -1.36 4.66
CA ILE A 344 -24.82 -1.23 4.31
C ILE A 344 -24.65 -0.46 3.00
N VAL A 345 -25.45 -0.76 1.97
CA VAL A 345 -25.39 -0.04 0.68
C VAL A 345 -25.67 1.45 0.88
N VAL A 346 -26.73 1.79 1.63
CA VAL A 346 -27.06 3.19 1.93
C VAL A 346 -25.94 3.85 2.74
N LEU A 347 -25.43 3.17 3.77
CA LEU A 347 -24.33 3.67 4.60
C LEU A 347 -23.08 3.98 3.75
N GLN A 348 -22.77 3.11 2.79
CA GLN A 348 -21.63 3.32 1.89
C GLN A 348 -21.84 4.49 0.92
N GLN A 349 -23.09 4.74 0.47
CA GLN A 349 -23.37 5.94 -0.31
C GLN A 349 -23.20 7.22 0.52
N VAL A 350 -23.58 7.19 1.78
CA VAL A 350 -23.38 8.32 2.70
C VAL A 350 -21.88 8.50 2.99
N ASP A 351 -21.14 7.42 3.21
CA ASP A 351 -19.69 7.48 3.42
C ASP A 351 -18.98 8.06 2.19
N GLY A 352 -19.17 7.47 1.02
CA GLY A 352 -18.47 7.85 -0.20
C GLY A 352 -18.76 9.26 -0.69
N ASN A 353 -20.00 9.75 -0.50
CA ASN A 353 -20.44 11.04 -1.06
C ASN A 353 -20.46 12.18 -0.04
N ILE A 354 -20.56 11.91 1.26
CA ILE A 354 -20.73 12.94 2.29
C ILE A 354 -19.62 12.90 3.33
N ILE A 355 -19.43 11.76 4.00
CA ILE A 355 -18.51 11.65 5.16
C ILE A 355 -17.07 11.67 4.69
N GLY A 356 -16.72 10.77 3.77
CA GLY A 356 -15.37 10.64 3.23
C GLY A 356 -14.82 11.95 2.67
N PRO A 357 -15.53 12.65 1.75
CA PRO A 357 -15.06 13.95 1.25
C PRO A 357 -14.90 15.02 2.33
N LYS A 358 -15.77 15.04 3.34
CA LYS A 358 -15.67 16.01 4.45
C LYS A 358 -14.50 15.73 5.39
N ILE A 359 -14.19 14.46 5.66
CA ILE A 359 -13.14 14.07 6.62
C ILE A 359 -11.78 14.01 5.94
N LEU A 360 -11.68 13.32 4.81
CA LEU A 360 -10.43 13.14 4.08
C LEU A 360 -10.06 14.40 3.28
N GLY A 361 -11.06 15.18 2.85
CA GLY A 361 -10.89 16.42 2.12
C GLY A 361 -9.93 16.28 0.94
N SER A 362 -9.12 17.32 0.72
CA SER A 362 -8.04 17.31 -0.28
C SER A 362 -6.74 16.70 0.26
N SER A 363 -6.79 15.89 1.33
CA SER A 363 -5.59 15.39 2.04
C SER A 363 -4.61 14.66 1.13
N THR A 364 -5.11 13.96 0.10
CA THR A 364 -4.27 13.25 -0.86
C THR A 364 -4.05 14.02 -2.16
N GLY A 365 -4.94 14.93 -2.53
CA GLY A 365 -4.92 15.65 -3.80
C GLY A 365 -5.02 14.74 -5.04
N LEU A 366 -5.44 13.47 -4.86
CA LEU A 366 -5.61 12.50 -5.93
C LEU A 366 -7.05 12.47 -6.43
N SER A 367 -7.24 12.25 -7.75
CA SER A 367 -8.55 11.89 -8.28
C SER A 367 -8.92 10.46 -7.90
N THR A 368 -10.21 10.14 -7.95
CA THR A 368 -10.75 8.80 -7.63
C THR A 368 -10.07 7.68 -8.42
N PHE A 369 -9.74 7.95 -9.70
CA PHE A 369 -9.00 7.00 -10.54
C PHE A 369 -7.65 6.62 -9.91
N TRP A 370 -6.86 7.61 -9.49
CA TRP A 370 -5.54 7.37 -8.89
C TRP A 370 -5.63 6.71 -7.51
N VAL A 371 -6.71 6.96 -6.77
CA VAL A 371 -6.98 6.25 -5.51
C VAL A 371 -7.23 4.76 -5.78
N MET A 372 -8.11 4.42 -6.74
CA MET A 372 -8.36 3.02 -7.12
C MET A 372 -7.09 2.33 -7.61
N PHE A 373 -6.34 3.00 -8.48
CA PHE A 373 -5.06 2.50 -8.99
C PHE A 373 -4.08 2.18 -7.85
N ALA A 374 -3.92 3.11 -6.90
CA ALA A 374 -3.02 2.95 -5.76
C ALA A 374 -3.40 1.76 -4.86
N ILE A 375 -4.71 1.54 -4.65
CA ILE A 375 -5.22 0.44 -3.82
C ILE A 375 -4.99 -0.91 -4.52
N LEU A 376 -5.29 -1.00 -5.82
CA LEU A 376 -5.12 -2.24 -6.58
C LEU A 376 -3.65 -2.66 -6.67
N ILE A 377 -2.77 -1.74 -7.04
CA ILE A 377 -1.32 -2.01 -7.11
C ILE A 377 -0.74 -2.31 -5.73
N GLY A 378 -1.04 -1.45 -4.75
CA GLY A 378 -0.58 -1.64 -3.38
C GLY A 378 -1.06 -2.96 -2.79
N GLY A 379 -2.34 -3.28 -3.00
CA GLY A 379 -2.95 -4.53 -2.55
C GLY A 379 -2.34 -5.76 -3.20
N GLY A 380 -2.09 -5.73 -4.51
CA GLY A 380 -1.44 -6.81 -5.25
C GLY A 380 0.00 -7.08 -4.81
N MET A 381 0.75 -6.02 -4.46
CA MET A 381 2.15 -6.14 -4.06
C MET A 381 2.36 -6.49 -2.58
N PHE A 382 1.57 -5.89 -1.69
CA PHE A 382 1.79 -5.93 -0.24
C PHE A 382 0.55 -6.36 0.56
N GLY A 383 -0.49 -6.89 -0.11
CA GLY A 383 -1.72 -7.35 0.52
C GLY A 383 -2.45 -6.23 1.29
N PHE A 384 -2.97 -6.57 2.47
CA PHE A 384 -3.72 -5.66 3.32
C PHE A 384 -2.98 -4.34 3.63
N LEU A 385 -1.69 -4.42 3.99
CA LEU A 385 -0.87 -3.23 4.27
C LEU A 385 -0.70 -2.34 3.04
N GLY A 386 -0.60 -2.96 1.86
CA GLY A 386 -0.52 -2.24 0.60
C GLY A 386 -1.83 -1.53 0.23
N MET A 387 -2.99 -2.13 0.51
CA MET A 387 -4.28 -1.46 0.31
C MET A 387 -4.41 -0.22 1.21
N LEU A 388 -3.98 -0.32 2.46
CA LEU A 388 -4.08 0.75 3.43
C LEU A 388 -3.10 1.90 3.13
N LEU A 389 -1.83 1.58 2.86
CA LEU A 389 -0.76 2.57 2.67
C LEU A 389 -0.56 2.97 1.20
N GLY A 390 -1.17 2.27 0.26
CA GLY A 390 -1.03 2.52 -1.18
C GLY A 390 -1.48 3.92 -1.56
N VAL A 391 -2.62 4.36 -1.06
CA VAL A 391 -3.17 5.69 -1.37
C VAL A 391 -2.24 6.82 -0.94
N PRO A 392 -1.81 6.94 0.33
CA PRO A 392 -0.88 8.00 0.71
C PRO A 392 0.49 7.86 0.07
N THR A 393 0.98 6.63 -0.19
CA THR A 393 2.22 6.41 -0.91
C THR A 393 2.14 6.97 -2.32
N PHE A 394 1.07 6.65 -3.05
CA PHE A 394 0.87 7.16 -4.40
C PHE A 394 0.66 8.69 -4.41
N ALA A 395 -0.02 9.25 -3.41
CA ALA A 395 -0.18 10.69 -3.26
C ALA A 395 1.18 11.40 -3.12
N VAL A 396 2.12 10.80 -2.38
CA VAL A 396 3.49 11.33 -2.27
C VAL A 396 4.24 11.23 -3.60
N ILE A 397 4.14 10.09 -4.30
CA ILE A 397 4.75 9.93 -5.62
C ILE A 397 4.20 10.99 -6.58
N TYR A 398 2.88 11.15 -6.62
CA TYR A 398 2.21 12.16 -7.44
C TYR A 398 2.67 13.59 -7.09
N TYR A 399 2.77 13.91 -5.81
CA TYR A 399 3.30 15.20 -5.35
C TYR A 399 4.73 15.46 -5.82
N ILE A 400 5.62 14.44 -5.70
CA ILE A 400 7.01 14.55 -6.14
C ILE A 400 7.07 14.74 -7.67
N VAL A 401 6.34 13.94 -8.43
CA VAL A 401 6.27 14.04 -9.90
C VAL A 401 5.78 15.43 -10.31
N LYS A 402 4.65 15.89 -9.74
CA LYS A 402 4.11 17.24 -9.99
C LYS A 402 5.14 18.32 -9.70
N ARG A 403 5.87 18.23 -8.59
CA ARG A 403 6.91 19.19 -8.22
C ARG A 403 8.07 19.22 -9.22
N VAL A 404 8.52 18.05 -9.68
CA VAL A 404 9.59 17.92 -10.67
C VAL A 404 9.15 18.48 -12.02
N VAL A 405 7.93 18.15 -12.47
CA VAL A 405 7.34 18.64 -13.71
C VAL A 405 7.20 20.16 -13.67
N ASN A 406 6.61 20.71 -12.61
CA ASN A 406 6.45 22.16 -12.47
C ASN A 406 7.80 22.88 -12.45
N TYR A 407 8.81 22.33 -11.77
CA TYR A 407 10.16 22.89 -11.81
C TYR A 407 10.74 22.92 -13.23
N ALA A 408 10.55 21.84 -14.00
CA ALA A 408 11.01 21.76 -15.38
C ALA A 408 10.25 22.74 -16.30
N LEU A 409 8.95 22.92 -16.12
CA LEU A 409 8.12 23.88 -16.85
C LEU A 409 8.52 25.32 -16.55
N ARG A 410 8.73 25.67 -15.27
CA ARG A 410 9.24 26.99 -14.85
C ARG A 410 10.57 27.33 -15.52
N LYS A 411 11.49 26.37 -15.58
CA LYS A 411 12.79 26.55 -16.26
C LYS A 411 12.62 26.86 -17.74
N LYS A 412 11.58 26.31 -18.37
CA LYS A 412 11.23 26.54 -19.79
C LYS A 412 10.29 27.73 -19.98
N LYS A 413 9.88 28.43 -18.92
CA LYS A 413 8.89 29.54 -18.92
C LYS A 413 7.54 29.13 -19.52
N LEU A 414 7.14 27.88 -19.30
CA LEU A 414 5.84 27.33 -19.70
C LEU A 414 4.86 27.34 -18.50
N PRO A 415 3.54 27.43 -18.76
CA PRO A 415 2.52 27.39 -17.72
C PRO A 415 2.59 26.10 -16.89
N GLU A 416 2.15 26.18 -15.63
CA GLU A 416 2.16 25.04 -14.70
C GLU A 416 0.76 24.38 -14.57
N ASP A 417 -0.28 25.08 -15.00
CA ASP A 417 -1.64 24.55 -14.90
C ASP A 417 -1.88 23.47 -15.98
N THR A 418 -2.43 22.34 -15.54
CA THR A 418 -2.77 21.22 -16.44
C THR A 418 -3.84 21.64 -17.45
N MET A 419 -4.74 22.55 -17.10
CA MET A 419 -5.80 23.01 -17.98
C MET A 419 -5.27 23.73 -19.21
N ASP A 420 -4.12 24.40 -19.10
CA ASP A 420 -3.47 25.06 -20.23
C ASP A 420 -3.01 24.09 -21.33
N TYR A 421 -2.85 22.80 -20.97
CA TYR A 421 -2.38 21.77 -21.88
C TYR A 421 -3.51 20.95 -22.54
N THR A 422 -4.75 21.08 -22.08
CA THR A 422 -5.86 20.24 -22.56
C THR A 422 -6.21 20.46 -24.03
N LYS A 423 -5.97 21.68 -24.55
CA LYS A 423 -6.23 22.06 -25.95
C LYS A 423 -4.93 22.42 -26.71
N THR A 424 -3.79 22.04 -26.15
CA THR A 424 -2.49 22.38 -26.74
C THR A 424 -2.13 21.40 -27.85
N THR A 425 -1.83 21.95 -29.06
CA THR A 425 -1.36 21.17 -30.20
C THR A 425 0.17 21.13 -30.30
N GLY A 426 0.86 22.00 -29.55
CA GLY A 426 2.33 22.03 -29.52
C GLY A 426 2.88 23.24 -28.76
N VAL A 427 4.20 23.39 -28.81
CA VAL A 427 4.91 24.52 -28.19
C VAL A 427 5.64 25.29 -29.32
N ASP A 428 5.51 26.60 -29.33
CA ASP A 428 6.33 27.44 -30.18
C ASP A 428 7.78 27.46 -29.66
N THR A 429 8.69 26.88 -30.44
CA THR A 429 10.11 26.75 -30.08
C THR A 429 10.86 28.06 -30.01
N LYS A 430 10.34 29.13 -30.66
CA LYS A 430 10.97 30.45 -30.65
C LYS A 430 10.62 31.25 -29.39
N ASN A 431 9.35 31.19 -28.97
CA ASN A 431 8.83 32.03 -27.92
C ASN A 431 8.51 31.24 -26.63
N ASN A 432 8.67 29.93 -26.58
CA ASN A 432 8.26 29.04 -25.49
C ASN A 432 6.80 29.27 -25.05
N LYS A 433 5.89 29.44 -26.02
CA LYS A 433 4.45 29.60 -25.77
C LYS A 433 3.67 28.39 -26.25
N LEU A 434 2.59 28.02 -25.56
CA LEU A 434 1.68 26.98 -25.99
C LEU A 434 0.95 27.40 -27.25
N LYS A 435 0.78 26.48 -28.20
CA LYS A 435 -0.07 26.63 -29.40
C LYS A 435 -1.37 25.89 -29.11
N TYR A 436 -2.48 26.53 -29.40
CA TYR A 436 -3.80 25.98 -29.22
C TYR A 436 -4.45 25.69 -30.57
N GLU A 437 -5.40 24.78 -30.63
CA GLU A 437 -6.29 24.56 -31.76
C GLU A 437 -7.15 25.78 -32.04
#